data_3c1506e60c49162e9433da01f9fd95c6
#
_entry.id   3c1506e60c49162e9433da01f9fd95c6
#
_cell.length_a   1.000
_cell.length_b   1.000
_cell.length_c   1.000
_cell.angle_alpha   90.00
_cell.angle_beta   90.00
_cell.angle_gamma   90.00
#
_symmetry.space_group_name_H-M   'P 1'
#
loop_
_entity.id
_entity.type
_entity.pdbx_description
1 polymer ?
#
loop_
_entity_poly.entity_id
_entity_poly.type
_entity_poly.pdbx_seq_one_letter_code
_entity_poly.pdbx_strand_id
1 'polypeptide(L)'
;MTTTVGRARGGGTMLLLAALLAGCAPPAAGRPATPTAGPTEGPAATAPAAGPARPRPARISYPADGGNRWRFAAAEPVAPRGTGRLLRYRVAVERDIHGMLPANFAAEVTRTLTDPQGWTAGGTLVLRRVGRDQPADFTVYLATPGTRDELCRDAPDGYTSCRRGDRVVLNVARWADGVPGYGASLATYRRYMVNHEVGHRLGHGHERCPGRGRPAPVMQQQTLGLHGCTPNALPYPHGRRYAGPPGAYADPVPPREPGRSG
;
A
#
# COMPACT_ATOMS: atom_id res chain seq x y z
N MET A 1 25.30 3.06 -57.74
CA MET A 1 24.89 1.66 -57.96
C MET A 1 23.74 1.41 -56.99
N THR A 2 22.54 1.69 -57.30
CA THR A 2 21.43 1.13 -58.10
C THR A 2 21.22 -0.36 -57.84
N THR A 3 20.08 -0.72 -57.21
CA THR A 3 19.08 -1.72 -57.57
C THR A 3 18.13 -1.87 -56.37
N THR A 4 16.91 -1.43 -56.33
CA THR A 4 15.63 -1.71 -57.01
C THR A 4 14.90 -2.99 -56.53
N VAL A 5 13.72 -2.76 -55.86
CA VAL A 5 12.36 -3.30 -56.03
C VAL A 5 12.05 -4.77 -55.64
N GLY A 6 11.00 -4.90 -54.85
CA GLY A 6 10.23 -6.13 -54.64
C GLY A 6 8.91 -5.87 -53.93
N ARG A 7 7.84 -5.69 -54.71
CA ARG A 7 6.43 -5.54 -54.30
C ARG A 7 5.75 -6.91 -54.35
N ALA A 8 4.96 -7.28 -53.36
CA ALA A 8 3.90 -8.29 -53.54
C ALA A 8 2.64 -7.89 -52.75
N ARG A 9 1.54 -7.79 -53.51
CA ARG A 9 0.15 -7.60 -53.03
C ARG A 9 -0.48 -8.98 -52.84
N GLY A 10 -1.37 -9.14 -51.89
CA GLY A 10 -2.24 -10.28 -51.75
C GLY A 10 -3.45 -9.91 -50.91
N GLY A 11 -4.57 -9.58 -51.53
CA GLY A 11 -5.87 -9.36 -50.92
C GLY A 11 -6.58 -10.69 -50.71
N GLY A 12 -7.46 -10.75 -49.73
CA GLY A 12 -8.37 -11.84 -49.44
C GLY A 12 -9.54 -11.36 -48.64
N THR A 13 -10.59 -10.94 -49.34
CA THR A 13 -11.90 -10.61 -48.77
C THR A 13 -12.67 -11.89 -48.55
N MET A 14 -13.18 -12.17 -47.37
CA MET A 14 -14.08 -13.27 -47.11
C MET A 14 -15.37 -12.73 -46.48
N LEU A 15 -16.46 -12.73 -47.27
CA LEU A 15 -17.82 -12.50 -46.85
C LEU A 15 -18.31 -13.72 -46.05
N LEU A 16 -18.93 -13.51 -44.91
CA LEU A 16 -19.75 -14.50 -44.21
C LEU A 16 -21.22 -14.04 -44.17
N LEU A 17 -22.04 -14.86 -44.80
CA LEU A 17 -23.50 -14.80 -44.85
C LEU A 17 -24.08 -15.15 -43.46
N ALA A 18 -24.99 -14.33 -42.93
CA ALA A 18 -25.82 -14.66 -41.78
C ALA A 18 -27.12 -15.28 -42.27
N ALA A 19 -27.42 -16.52 -41.84
CA ALA A 19 -28.71 -17.18 -42.07
C ALA A 19 -29.63 -16.96 -40.84
N LEU A 20 -30.77 -16.34 -41.07
CA LEU A 20 -31.87 -16.21 -40.12
C LEU A 20 -32.74 -17.45 -40.21
N LEU A 21 -32.93 -18.19 -39.11
CA LEU A 21 -33.94 -19.24 -38.99
C LEU A 21 -34.99 -18.77 -37.99
N ALA A 22 -36.16 -18.46 -38.51
CA ALA A 22 -37.37 -18.22 -37.73
C ALA A 22 -38.04 -19.56 -37.38
N GLY A 23 -38.14 -19.89 -36.07
CA GLY A 23 -38.83 -21.06 -35.58
C GLY A 23 -40.19 -20.68 -35.00
N CYS A 24 -41.31 -21.13 -35.62
CA CYS A 24 -42.65 -21.05 -35.10
C CYS A 24 -42.90 -22.08 -33.99
N ALA A 25 -43.38 -21.69 -32.82
CA ALA A 25 -43.85 -22.58 -31.75
C ALA A 25 -45.39 -22.72 -31.82
N PRO A 26 -45.97 -23.92 -31.62
CA PRO A 26 -47.41 -24.13 -31.57
C PRO A 26 -48.00 -23.80 -30.20
N PRO A 27 -49.32 -23.50 -30.11
CA PRO A 27 -49.99 -23.14 -28.86
C PRO A 27 -50.22 -24.38 -27.97
N ALA A 28 -49.93 -24.26 -26.69
CA ALA A 28 -50.16 -25.28 -25.67
C ALA A 28 -51.63 -25.27 -25.19
N ALA A 29 -52.22 -26.44 -25.20
CA ALA A 29 -53.59 -26.69 -24.70
C ALA A 29 -53.64 -26.56 -23.16
N GLY A 30 -54.73 -25.95 -22.67
CA GLY A 30 -54.98 -25.72 -21.24
C GLY A 30 -55.22 -27.04 -20.47
N ARG A 31 -54.63 -27.12 -19.28
CA ARG A 31 -54.95 -28.15 -18.26
C ARG A 31 -55.81 -27.53 -17.15
N PRO A 32 -56.74 -28.29 -16.60
CA PRO A 32 -57.65 -27.80 -15.55
C PRO A 32 -56.90 -27.58 -14.22
N ALA A 33 -57.33 -26.54 -13.50
CA ALA A 33 -56.76 -26.14 -12.20
C ALA A 33 -57.12 -27.15 -11.11
N THR A 34 -56.13 -27.58 -10.36
CA THR A 34 -56.24 -28.28 -9.08
C THR A 34 -56.35 -27.30 -7.92
N PRO A 35 -57.13 -27.58 -6.86
CA PRO A 35 -57.29 -26.63 -5.76
C PRO A 35 -56.02 -26.46 -4.94
N THR A 36 -55.70 -25.20 -4.68
CA THR A 36 -54.58 -24.74 -3.86
C THR A 36 -54.80 -25.12 -2.39
N ALA A 37 -53.96 -25.98 -1.84
CA ALA A 37 -53.79 -26.14 -0.40
C ALA A 37 -53.01 -24.93 0.15
N GLY A 38 -53.55 -24.35 1.23
CA GLY A 38 -52.95 -23.18 1.90
C GLY A 38 -51.56 -23.46 2.45
N PRO A 39 -50.74 -22.40 2.67
CA PRO A 39 -49.38 -22.54 3.17
C PRO A 39 -49.42 -22.99 4.64
N THR A 40 -48.85 -24.17 4.90
CA THR A 40 -48.52 -24.61 6.27
C THR A 40 -47.34 -23.76 6.74
N GLU A 41 -47.54 -22.93 7.75
CA GLU A 41 -46.44 -22.23 8.44
C GLU A 41 -45.47 -23.25 9.04
N GLY A 42 -44.30 -23.40 8.42
CA GLY A 42 -43.19 -24.10 8.98
C GLY A 42 -42.57 -23.33 10.16
N PRO A 43 -41.97 -24.01 11.14
CA PRO A 43 -41.36 -23.33 12.28
C PRO A 43 -40.32 -22.28 11.84
N ALA A 44 -40.46 -21.07 12.35
CA ALA A 44 -39.52 -19.95 12.09
C ALA A 44 -38.08 -20.38 12.41
N ALA A 45 -37.25 -20.37 11.39
CA ALA A 45 -35.82 -20.60 11.57
C ALA A 45 -35.23 -19.47 12.45
N THR A 46 -34.84 -19.81 13.67
CA THR A 46 -34.15 -18.90 14.57
C THR A 46 -32.86 -18.47 13.92
N ALA A 47 -32.72 -17.19 13.60
CA ALA A 47 -31.48 -16.62 13.07
C ALA A 47 -30.34 -16.91 14.06
N PRO A 48 -29.15 -17.34 13.60
CA PRO A 48 -28.02 -17.57 14.49
C PRO A 48 -27.67 -16.28 15.23
N ALA A 49 -27.53 -16.37 16.56
CA ALA A 49 -27.14 -15.25 17.41
C ALA A 49 -25.85 -14.62 16.87
N ALA A 50 -25.87 -13.32 16.66
CA ALA A 50 -24.69 -12.57 16.27
C ALA A 50 -23.60 -12.81 17.31
N GLY A 51 -22.49 -13.42 16.90
CA GLY A 51 -21.33 -13.62 17.77
C GLY A 51 -20.81 -12.28 18.29
N PRO A 52 -20.04 -12.28 19.39
CA PRO A 52 -19.54 -11.05 19.99
C PRO A 52 -18.81 -10.19 18.95
N ALA A 53 -19.23 -8.95 18.81
CA ALA A 53 -18.65 -8.00 17.87
C ALA A 53 -17.14 -7.89 18.13
N ARG A 54 -16.31 -8.06 17.10
CA ARG A 54 -14.86 -7.88 17.24
C ARG A 54 -14.59 -6.48 17.77
N PRO A 55 -13.73 -6.32 18.80
CA PRO A 55 -13.39 -5.02 19.32
C PRO A 55 -12.95 -4.09 18.19
N ARG A 56 -13.57 -2.92 18.10
CA ARG A 56 -13.17 -1.91 17.13
C ARG A 56 -11.72 -1.51 17.43
N PRO A 57 -10.82 -1.45 16.43
CA PRO A 57 -9.44 -1.03 16.67
C PRO A 57 -9.42 0.31 17.40
N ALA A 58 -8.61 0.42 18.45
CA ALA A 58 -8.47 1.65 19.20
C ALA A 58 -8.02 2.77 18.24
N ARG A 59 -8.63 3.95 18.39
CA ARG A 59 -8.26 5.11 17.59
C ARG A 59 -6.84 5.53 17.96
N ILE A 60 -5.99 5.84 16.97
CA ILE A 60 -4.65 6.35 17.23
C ILE A 60 -4.75 7.79 17.71
N SER A 61 -4.13 8.11 18.85
CA SER A 61 -4.00 9.47 19.38
C SER A 61 -2.54 9.77 19.71
N TYR A 62 -2.16 11.05 19.63
CA TYR A 62 -0.79 11.50 19.78
C TYR A 62 -0.75 13.02 20.00
N PRO A 63 0.22 13.56 20.78
CA PRO A 63 0.46 15.00 20.86
C PRO A 63 1.16 15.51 19.58
N ALA A 64 1.16 16.82 19.35
CA ALA A 64 1.94 17.43 18.28
C ALA A 64 3.45 17.20 18.49
N ASP A 65 3.90 17.31 19.74
CA ASP A 65 5.29 17.09 20.17
C ASP A 65 5.35 15.94 21.18
N GLY A 66 6.12 14.93 20.89
CA GLY A 66 6.37 13.78 21.78
C GLY A 66 7.66 13.94 22.58
N GLY A 67 7.90 12.96 23.46
CA GLY A 67 9.08 12.96 24.33
C GLY A 67 10.28 12.21 23.77
N ASN A 68 10.28 11.81 22.50
CA ASN A 68 11.36 11.07 21.84
C ASN A 68 11.80 9.79 22.60
N ARG A 69 10.82 9.10 23.22
CA ARG A 69 11.01 7.87 23.99
C ARG A 69 10.29 6.71 23.30
N TRP A 70 10.89 5.53 23.27
CA TRP A 70 10.53 4.46 22.36
C TRP A 70 10.11 3.18 23.06
N ARG A 71 9.10 2.51 22.49
CA ARG A 71 8.75 1.11 22.72
C ARG A 71 9.14 0.32 21.46
N PHE A 72 10.00 -0.66 21.61
CA PHE A 72 10.46 -1.48 20.48
C PHE A 72 9.60 -2.73 20.32
N ALA A 73 9.41 -3.15 19.08
CA ALA A 73 8.83 -4.45 18.78
C ALA A 73 9.87 -5.57 19.00
N ALA A 74 9.39 -6.75 19.31
CA ALA A 74 10.22 -7.96 19.37
C ALA A 74 10.80 -8.32 17.99
N ALA A 75 11.85 -9.13 17.95
CA ALA A 75 12.35 -9.76 16.73
C ALA A 75 11.25 -10.62 16.07
N GLU A 76 11.33 -10.83 14.78
CA GLU A 76 10.50 -11.86 14.14
C GLU A 76 10.98 -13.25 14.52
N PRO A 77 10.03 -14.20 14.75
CA PRO A 77 10.39 -15.52 15.27
C PRO A 77 11.07 -16.41 14.23
N VAL A 78 10.83 -16.16 12.95
CA VAL A 78 11.35 -16.97 11.86
C VAL A 78 12.41 -16.19 11.09
N ALA A 79 13.53 -16.86 10.78
CA ALA A 79 14.57 -16.27 9.94
C ALA A 79 14.03 -16.03 8.52
N PRO A 80 14.36 -14.89 7.88
CA PRO A 80 13.95 -14.65 6.51
C PRO A 80 14.61 -15.63 5.56
N ARG A 81 13.92 -15.94 4.47
CA ARG A 81 14.44 -16.78 3.38
C ARG A 81 15.04 -15.90 2.30
N GLY A 82 16.04 -16.40 1.61
CA GLY A 82 16.70 -15.71 0.48
C GLY A 82 18.21 -15.75 0.56
N THR A 83 18.87 -15.43 -0.55
CA THR A 83 20.36 -15.47 -0.70
C THR A 83 20.98 -14.07 -0.86
N GLY A 84 20.18 -13.02 -0.83
CA GLY A 84 20.65 -11.64 -0.99
C GLY A 84 21.37 -11.08 0.25
N ARG A 85 21.87 -9.85 0.13
CA ARG A 85 22.49 -9.13 1.25
C ARG A 85 21.48 -8.96 2.39
N LEU A 86 21.82 -9.47 3.56
CA LEU A 86 20.99 -9.32 4.76
C LEU A 86 21.11 -7.90 5.32
N LEU A 87 19.99 -7.21 5.46
CA LEU A 87 19.85 -6.01 6.28
C LEU A 87 18.89 -6.29 7.44
N ARG A 88 19.35 -5.94 8.64
CA ARG A 88 18.58 -6.06 9.88
C ARG A 88 17.91 -4.72 10.19
N TYR A 89 16.63 -4.77 10.59
CA TYR A 89 15.93 -3.55 10.99
C TYR A 89 15.21 -3.72 12.31
N ARG A 90 15.11 -2.63 13.06
CA ARG A 90 14.25 -2.52 14.25
C ARG A 90 12.98 -1.76 13.90
N VAL A 91 11.97 -1.96 14.71
CA VAL A 91 10.72 -1.20 14.65
C VAL A 91 10.41 -0.63 16.02
N ALA A 92 10.13 0.66 16.07
CA ALA A 92 9.85 1.38 17.30
C ALA A 92 8.63 2.31 17.13
N VAL A 93 7.84 2.42 18.19
CA VAL A 93 6.71 3.34 18.31
C VAL A 93 6.99 4.29 19.47
N GLU A 94 6.82 5.59 19.24
CA GLU A 94 6.99 6.59 20.28
C GLU A 94 6.00 6.37 21.43
N ARG A 95 6.43 6.58 22.68
CA ARG A 95 5.63 6.26 23.86
C ARG A 95 4.35 7.08 23.97
N ASP A 96 4.38 8.28 23.45
CA ASP A 96 3.28 9.25 23.48
C ASP A 96 2.21 8.99 22.39
N ILE A 97 2.43 7.97 21.53
CA ILE A 97 1.42 7.48 20.58
C ILE A 97 0.59 6.39 21.25
N HIS A 98 -0.71 6.64 21.43
CA HIS A 98 -1.67 5.69 21.98
C HIS A 98 -2.48 5.02 20.87
N GLY A 99 -3.12 3.89 21.16
CA GLY A 99 -3.91 3.12 20.17
C GLY A 99 -3.08 2.36 19.12
N MET A 100 -1.72 2.46 19.19
CA MET A 100 -0.82 1.71 18.31
C MET A 100 0.21 0.93 19.15
N LEU A 101 0.08 -0.39 19.17
CA LEU A 101 1.06 -1.27 19.81
C LEU A 101 2.27 -1.47 18.89
N PRO A 102 3.50 -1.57 19.43
CA PRO A 102 4.69 -1.88 18.63
C PRO A 102 4.56 -3.16 17.79
N ALA A 103 3.90 -4.19 18.33
CA ALA A 103 3.67 -5.45 17.60
C ALA A 103 2.78 -5.25 16.36
N ASN A 104 1.72 -4.44 16.46
CA ASN A 104 0.80 -4.18 15.35
C ASN A 104 1.49 -3.36 14.25
N PHE A 105 2.20 -2.30 14.63
CA PHE A 105 2.98 -1.50 13.69
C PHE A 105 4.06 -2.34 13.00
N ALA A 106 4.80 -3.14 13.76
CA ALA A 106 5.82 -4.03 13.23
C ALA A 106 5.26 -5.10 12.29
N ALA A 107 4.06 -5.61 12.53
CA ALA A 107 3.40 -6.54 11.63
C ALA A 107 3.09 -5.90 10.27
N GLU A 108 2.62 -4.64 10.25
CA GLU A 108 2.38 -3.92 8.99
C GLU A 108 3.68 -3.59 8.25
N VAL A 109 4.71 -3.12 8.96
CA VAL A 109 6.05 -2.87 8.40
C VAL A 109 6.65 -4.15 7.81
N THR A 110 6.65 -5.25 8.58
CA THR A 110 7.21 -6.53 8.12
C THR A 110 6.46 -7.05 6.90
N ARG A 111 5.12 -7.05 6.92
CA ARG A 111 4.31 -7.46 5.76
C ARG A 111 4.64 -6.65 4.51
N THR A 112 4.88 -5.36 4.65
CA THR A 112 5.27 -4.48 3.53
C THR A 112 6.66 -4.82 3.00
N LEU A 113 7.62 -5.03 3.89
CA LEU A 113 9.02 -5.29 3.52
C LEU A 113 9.27 -6.71 3.01
N THR A 114 8.40 -7.67 3.38
CA THR A 114 8.44 -9.06 2.89
C THR A 114 7.45 -9.34 1.75
N ASP A 115 6.76 -8.31 1.26
CA ASP A 115 5.86 -8.45 0.10
C ASP A 115 6.63 -8.96 -1.12
N PRO A 116 6.13 -9.96 -1.85
CA PRO A 116 6.80 -10.47 -3.06
C PRO A 116 6.95 -9.43 -4.18
N GLN A 117 6.26 -8.29 -4.08
CA GLN A 117 6.43 -7.12 -4.96
C GLN A 117 7.17 -5.96 -4.24
N GLY A 118 7.69 -6.20 -3.02
CA GLY A 118 8.47 -5.28 -2.22
C GLY A 118 9.94 -5.17 -2.66
N TRP A 119 10.77 -4.54 -1.85
CA TRP A 119 12.19 -4.32 -2.15
C TRP A 119 13.01 -5.62 -2.26
N THR A 120 12.54 -6.72 -1.67
CA THR A 120 13.20 -8.03 -1.75
C THR A 120 12.93 -8.77 -3.06
N ALA A 121 11.97 -8.33 -3.88
CA ALA A 121 11.60 -8.96 -5.15
C ALA A 121 12.76 -9.03 -6.17
N GLY A 122 13.74 -8.12 -6.06
CA GLY A 122 14.94 -8.14 -6.91
C GLY A 122 15.93 -9.28 -6.60
N GLY A 123 15.70 -10.08 -5.56
CA GLY A 123 16.53 -11.24 -5.19
C GLY A 123 17.91 -10.89 -4.59
N THR A 124 18.29 -9.61 -4.54
CA THR A 124 19.61 -9.14 -4.07
C THR A 124 19.60 -8.72 -2.60
N LEU A 125 18.44 -8.69 -1.97
CA LEU A 125 18.22 -8.17 -0.64
C LEU A 125 17.37 -9.11 0.20
N VAL A 126 17.76 -9.28 1.46
CA VAL A 126 16.99 -9.96 2.50
C VAL A 126 16.82 -9.00 3.66
N LEU A 127 15.59 -8.83 4.16
CA LEU A 127 15.26 -7.96 5.28
C LEU A 127 14.85 -8.80 6.48
N ARG A 128 15.40 -8.51 7.68
CA ARG A 128 15.08 -9.21 8.92
C ARG A 128 14.80 -8.22 10.04
N ARG A 129 13.63 -8.34 10.68
CA ARG A 129 13.36 -7.59 11.89
C ARG A 129 14.07 -8.23 13.08
N VAL A 130 14.79 -7.39 13.85
CA VAL A 130 15.50 -7.77 15.07
C VAL A 130 14.94 -7.02 16.28
N GLY A 131 15.20 -7.53 17.47
CA GLY A 131 14.80 -6.91 18.74
C GLY A 131 15.65 -5.70 19.11
N ARG A 132 15.27 -5.03 20.21
CA ARG A 132 15.88 -3.79 20.69
C ARG A 132 17.40 -3.91 20.87
N ASP A 133 17.87 -4.98 21.48
CA ASP A 133 19.24 -5.13 21.92
C ASP A 133 20.14 -5.86 20.90
N GLN A 134 19.57 -6.17 19.72
CA GLN A 134 20.31 -6.82 18.64
C GLN A 134 20.87 -5.77 17.66
N PRO A 135 22.03 -6.02 17.02
CA PRO A 135 22.55 -5.13 15.98
C PRO A 135 21.55 -4.94 14.83
N ALA A 136 21.40 -3.72 14.36
CA ALA A 136 20.54 -3.38 13.24
C ALA A 136 21.20 -2.37 12.31
N ASP A 137 20.91 -2.51 11.01
CA ASP A 137 21.40 -1.62 9.96
C ASP A 137 20.55 -0.34 9.85
N PHE A 138 19.29 -0.39 10.32
CA PHE A 138 18.40 0.78 10.41
C PHE A 138 17.24 0.52 11.37
N THR A 139 16.54 1.60 11.74
CA THR A 139 15.33 1.53 12.56
C THR A 139 14.18 2.26 11.89
N VAL A 140 13.00 1.62 11.84
CA VAL A 140 11.74 2.24 11.41
C VAL A 140 11.03 2.76 12.65
N TYR A 141 10.87 4.07 12.72
CA TYR A 141 10.21 4.79 13.80
C TYR A 141 8.80 5.21 13.38
N LEU A 142 7.83 5.08 14.27
CA LEU A 142 6.57 5.80 14.18
C LEU A 142 6.64 6.93 15.22
N ALA A 143 6.70 8.16 14.74
CA ALA A 143 6.98 9.35 15.53
C ALA A 143 5.83 10.36 15.46
N THR A 144 5.67 11.16 16.52
CA THR A 144 4.85 12.37 16.50
C THR A 144 5.43 13.40 15.54
N PRO A 145 4.63 14.38 15.04
CA PRO A 145 5.13 15.41 14.13
C PRO A 145 6.39 16.12 14.62
N GLY A 146 6.46 16.52 15.88
CA GLY A 146 7.62 17.21 16.44
C GLY A 146 8.85 16.31 16.60
N THR A 147 8.67 15.09 17.13
CA THR A 147 9.77 14.13 17.21
C THR A 147 10.28 13.73 15.82
N ARG A 148 9.40 13.65 14.80
CA ARG A 148 9.82 13.48 13.41
C ARG A 148 10.78 14.60 12.98
N ASP A 149 10.47 15.87 13.29
CA ASP A 149 11.31 17.01 12.96
C ASP A 149 12.67 16.96 13.66
N GLU A 150 12.70 16.57 14.94
CA GLU A 150 13.94 16.37 15.69
C GLU A 150 14.83 15.30 15.06
N LEU A 151 14.25 14.20 14.60
CA LEU A 151 15.00 13.08 14.01
C LEU A 151 15.45 13.37 12.57
N CYS A 152 14.69 14.14 11.81
CA CYS A 152 14.95 14.47 10.41
C CYS A 152 15.85 15.70 10.24
N ARG A 153 15.83 16.65 11.14
CA ARG A 153 16.66 17.88 11.25
C ARG A 153 16.79 18.75 9.99
N ASP A 154 16.98 18.13 8.82
CA ASP A 154 17.29 18.85 7.57
C ASP A 154 16.03 19.38 6.86
N ALA A 155 14.85 18.92 7.28
CA ALA A 155 13.57 19.33 6.71
C ALA A 155 12.46 19.26 7.79
N PRO A 156 12.46 20.18 8.77
CA PRO A 156 11.41 20.24 9.79
C PRO A 156 10.12 20.77 9.14
N ASP A 157 9.19 19.87 8.84
CA ASP A 157 7.89 20.21 8.24
C ASP A 157 6.70 19.70 9.07
N GLY A 158 6.94 18.78 10.02
CA GLY A 158 5.90 18.19 10.87
C GLY A 158 4.78 17.48 10.09
N TYR A 159 4.91 17.30 8.79
CA TYR A 159 3.89 16.77 7.90
C TYR A 159 4.32 15.48 7.19
N THR A 160 5.45 15.48 6.50
CA THR A 160 5.94 14.32 5.75
C THR A 160 6.65 13.30 6.65
N SER A 161 6.97 12.15 6.11
CA SER A 161 7.95 11.20 6.67
C SER A 161 9.34 11.53 6.15
N CYS A 162 10.38 10.91 6.68
CA CYS A 162 11.75 11.12 6.19
C CYS A 162 12.67 9.92 6.43
N ARG A 163 13.81 9.92 5.74
CA ARG A 163 14.95 9.08 6.10
C ARG A 163 16.19 9.94 6.34
N ARG A 164 16.87 9.72 7.48
CA ARG A 164 18.16 10.31 7.78
C ARG A 164 19.14 9.27 8.33
N GLY A 165 20.23 9.03 7.62
CA GLY A 165 21.19 8.00 8.01
C GLY A 165 20.55 6.61 8.09
N ASP A 166 20.60 6.01 9.27
CA ASP A 166 19.95 4.73 9.61
C ASP A 166 18.54 4.86 10.18
N ARG A 167 17.98 6.06 10.21
CA ARG A 167 16.64 6.33 10.71
C ARG A 167 15.65 6.45 9.56
N VAL A 168 14.63 5.63 9.59
CA VAL A 168 13.43 5.70 8.74
C VAL A 168 12.31 6.17 9.64
N VAL A 169 11.83 7.41 9.46
CA VAL A 169 10.90 8.06 10.39
C VAL A 169 9.56 8.29 9.70
N LEU A 170 8.54 7.55 10.14
CA LEU A 170 7.18 7.69 9.66
C LEU A 170 6.39 8.61 10.60
N ASN A 171 5.75 9.62 10.02
CA ASN A 171 4.88 10.54 10.77
C ASN A 171 3.58 9.84 11.15
N VAL A 172 3.24 9.83 12.45
CA VAL A 172 2.03 9.17 12.95
C VAL A 172 0.75 9.78 12.41
N ALA A 173 0.71 11.08 12.10
CA ALA A 173 -0.45 11.72 11.50
C ALA A 173 -0.75 11.13 10.12
N ARG A 174 0.28 10.97 9.30
CA ARG A 174 0.16 10.32 7.99
C ARG A 174 -0.21 8.85 8.12
N TRP A 175 0.35 8.17 9.11
CA TRP A 175 0.01 6.78 9.39
C TRP A 175 -1.45 6.59 9.81
N ALA A 176 -1.97 7.49 10.64
CA ALA A 176 -3.33 7.43 11.14
C ALA A 176 -4.39 7.77 10.09
N ASP A 177 -4.15 8.82 9.31
CA ASP A 177 -5.17 9.44 8.46
C ASP A 177 -4.84 9.44 6.97
N GLY A 178 -3.60 9.15 6.58
CA GLY A 178 -3.17 9.31 5.18
C GLY A 178 -3.06 10.78 4.79
N VAL A 179 -3.36 11.07 3.53
CA VAL A 179 -3.48 12.44 3.01
C VAL A 179 -4.80 12.61 2.25
N PRO A 180 -5.41 13.80 2.28
CA PRO A 180 -6.62 14.08 1.53
C PRO A 180 -6.41 13.81 0.03
N GLY A 181 -7.40 13.21 -0.61
CA GLY A 181 -7.38 13.01 -2.06
C GLY A 181 -6.35 12.01 -2.57
N TYR A 182 -5.77 11.15 -1.73
CA TYR A 182 -4.77 10.16 -2.16
C TYR A 182 -5.29 9.21 -3.25
N GLY A 183 -6.60 8.92 -3.28
CA GLY A 183 -7.21 8.09 -4.31
C GLY A 183 -7.02 6.59 -4.12
N ALA A 184 -6.53 6.14 -2.96
CA ALA A 184 -6.44 4.72 -2.58
C ALA A 184 -6.70 4.53 -1.09
N SER A 185 -6.76 3.27 -0.63
CA SER A 185 -7.00 2.95 0.78
C SER A 185 -5.86 3.43 1.70
N LEU A 186 -6.18 3.69 2.98
CA LEU A 186 -5.19 3.98 4.01
C LEU A 186 -4.13 2.86 4.12
N ALA A 187 -4.52 1.61 3.92
CA ALA A 187 -3.57 0.49 3.92
C ALA A 187 -2.57 0.59 2.76
N THR A 188 -3.02 1.00 1.57
CA THR A 188 -2.14 1.26 0.42
C THR A 188 -1.20 2.43 0.72
N TYR A 189 -1.71 3.51 1.32
CA TYR A 189 -0.90 4.66 1.68
C TYR A 189 0.19 4.30 2.72
N ARG A 190 -0.13 3.55 3.77
CA ARG A 190 0.83 3.08 4.78
C ARG A 190 1.94 2.22 4.16
N ARG A 191 1.56 1.32 3.24
CA ARG A 191 2.53 0.52 2.48
C ARG A 191 3.44 1.40 1.62
N TYR A 192 2.88 2.42 0.98
CA TYR A 192 3.65 3.43 0.26
C TYR A 192 4.66 4.12 1.18
N MET A 193 4.22 4.66 2.33
CA MET A 193 5.12 5.33 3.29
C MET A 193 6.32 4.47 3.67
N VAL A 194 6.07 3.21 4.06
CA VAL A 194 7.14 2.28 4.45
C VAL A 194 8.10 2.04 3.28
N ASN A 195 7.59 1.73 2.10
CA ASN A 195 8.42 1.44 0.94
C ASN A 195 9.19 2.67 0.44
N HIS A 196 8.60 3.86 0.50
CA HIS A 196 9.25 5.11 0.11
C HIS A 196 10.46 5.42 1.00
N GLU A 197 10.25 5.46 2.33
CA GLU A 197 11.32 5.81 3.26
C GLU A 197 12.40 4.73 3.36
N VAL A 198 12.02 3.45 3.28
CA VAL A 198 12.99 2.35 3.17
C VAL A 198 13.72 2.41 1.83
N GLY A 199 13.06 2.80 0.75
CA GLY A 199 13.69 3.05 -0.55
C GLY A 199 14.85 4.05 -0.45
N HIS A 200 14.66 5.16 0.27
CA HIS A 200 15.75 6.10 0.59
C HIS A 200 16.88 5.45 1.41
N ARG A 201 16.54 4.56 2.35
CA ARG A 201 17.55 3.82 3.11
C ARG A 201 18.34 2.85 2.24
N LEU A 202 17.74 2.35 1.17
CA LEU A 202 18.39 1.49 0.18
C LEU A 202 19.17 2.27 -0.90
N GLY A 203 19.15 3.61 -0.86
CA GLY A 203 19.92 4.47 -1.77
C GLY A 203 19.13 5.04 -2.95
N HIS A 204 17.82 4.84 -2.99
CA HIS A 204 16.98 5.41 -4.05
C HIS A 204 16.66 6.89 -3.77
N GLY A 205 16.87 7.73 -4.77
CA GLY A 205 16.43 9.13 -4.79
C GLY A 205 14.96 9.27 -5.18
N HIS A 206 14.43 10.50 -5.12
CA HIS A 206 13.09 10.79 -5.60
C HIS A 206 12.94 10.55 -7.10
N GLU A 207 11.73 10.19 -7.51
CA GLU A 207 11.33 9.97 -8.89
C GLU A 207 10.05 10.75 -9.18
N ARG A 208 9.84 11.11 -10.46
CA ARG A 208 8.63 11.82 -10.91
C ARG A 208 7.66 10.87 -11.61
N CYS A 209 6.42 11.29 -11.71
CA CYS A 209 5.38 10.62 -12.48
C CYS A 209 5.84 10.43 -13.94
N PRO A 210 5.84 9.21 -14.49
CA PRO A 210 6.26 8.97 -15.87
C PRO A 210 5.21 9.38 -16.92
N GLY A 211 4.01 9.77 -16.49
CA GLY A 211 2.94 10.23 -17.37
C GLY A 211 1.55 10.06 -16.75
N ARG A 212 0.62 10.90 -17.18
CA ARG A 212 -0.76 10.92 -16.70
C ARG A 212 -1.43 9.54 -16.81
N GLY A 213 -2.13 9.13 -15.75
CA GLY A 213 -2.83 7.84 -15.66
C GLY A 213 -1.93 6.63 -15.40
N ARG A 214 -0.61 6.81 -15.42
CA ARG A 214 0.33 5.73 -15.06
C ARG A 214 0.40 5.57 -13.54
N PRO A 215 0.76 4.38 -13.01
CA PRO A 215 1.07 4.24 -11.60
C PRO A 215 2.21 5.19 -11.20
N ALA A 216 2.14 5.78 -10.02
CA ALA A 216 3.25 6.57 -9.48
C ALA A 216 4.43 5.63 -9.13
N PRO A 217 5.68 5.99 -9.43
CA PRO A 217 6.82 5.31 -8.84
C PRO A 217 6.74 5.37 -7.31
N VAL A 218 7.16 4.32 -6.62
CA VAL A 218 7.13 4.32 -5.15
C VAL A 218 8.02 5.42 -4.56
N MET A 219 9.05 5.83 -5.29
CA MET A 219 9.95 6.93 -4.90
C MET A 219 9.44 8.34 -5.28
N GLN A 220 8.24 8.44 -5.89
CA GLN A 220 7.56 9.74 -6.01
C GLN A 220 7.05 10.19 -4.65
N GLN A 221 7.14 11.49 -4.34
CA GLN A 221 6.61 12.09 -3.11
C GLN A 221 5.07 12.14 -3.14
N GLN A 222 4.41 10.97 -3.17
CA GLN A 222 2.95 10.85 -3.30
C GLN A 222 2.18 11.49 -2.14
N THR A 223 2.83 11.74 -1.01
CA THR A 223 2.28 12.50 0.13
C THR A 223 1.98 13.94 -0.25
N LEU A 224 2.75 14.53 -1.16
CA LEU A 224 2.62 15.93 -1.58
C LEU A 224 1.83 16.05 -2.88
N GLY A 225 1.87 15.03 -3.75
CA GLY A 225 1.09 15.06 -4.99
C GLY A 225 1.35 13.86 -5.90
N LEU A 226 0.33 13.50 -6.66
CA LEU A 226 0.40 12.41 -7.65
C LEU A 226 0.76 12.89 -9.06
N HIS A 227 0.65 14.19 -9.35
CA HIS A 227 1.00 14.79 -10.63
C HIS A 227 0.41 14.07 -11.86
N GLY A 228 -0.86 13.66 -11.72
CA GLY A 228 -1.58 12.93 -12.77
C GLY A 228 -1.34 11.43 -12.80
N CYS A 229 -0.43 10.89 -11.99
CA CYS A 229 -0.29 9.45 -11.78
C CYS A 229 -1.41 8.89 -10.86
N THR A 230 -1.59 7.59 -10.86
CA THR A 230 -2.43 6.86 -9.90
C THR A 230 -1.58 6.37 -8.72
N PRO A 231 -2.16 6.23 -7.50
CA PRO A 231 -1.42 5.74 -6.33
C PRO A 231 -0.76 4.37 -6.57
N ASN A 232 0.47 4.21 -6.11
CA ASN A 232 1.15 2.92 -6.10
C ASN A 232 2.11 2.81 -4.91
N ALA A 233 2.04 1.69 -4.22
CA ALA A 233 2.80 1.43 -3.01
C ALA A 233 3.99 0.47 -3.21
N LEU A 234 4.15 -0.10 -4.39
CA LEU A 234 5.04 -1.25 -4.62
C LEU A 234 6.20 -0.89 -5.54
N PRO A 235 7.45 -1.25 -5.17
CA PRO A 235 8.60 -1.02 -6.04
C PRO A 235 8.71 -1.98 -7.22
N TYR A 236 8.10 -3.18 -7.14
CA TYR A 236 8.14 -4.22 -8.18
C TYR A 236 6.74 -4.74 -8.54
N PRO A 237 5.79 -3.89 -8.96
CA PRO A 237 4.38 -4.31 -9.17
C PRO A 237 4.21 -5.38 -10.24
N HIS A 238 5.21 -5.59 -11.11
CA HIS A 238 5.20 -6.57 -12.21
C HIS A 238 6.51 -7.38 -12.27
N GLY A 239 7.09 -7.71 -11.13
CA GLY A 239 8.32 -8.49 -11.03
C GLY A 239 9.61 -7.77 -11.46
N ARG A 240 9.51 -6.53 -11.93
CA ARG A 240 10.64 -5.64 -12.25
C ARG A 240 10.52 -4.32 -11.53
N ARG A 241 11.67 -3.72 -11.20
CA ARG A 241 11.69 -2.38 -10.59
C ARG A 241 10.91 -1.40 -11.48
N TYR A 242 9.86 -0.82 -10.92
CA TYR A 242 9.10 0.23 -11.56
C TYR A 242 9.62 1.59 -11.09
N ALA A 243 10.21 2.33 -12.01
CA ALA A 243 10.85 3.62 -11.76
C ALA A 243 10.29 4.70 -12.68
N GLY A 244 10.40 5.95 -12.24
CA GLY A 244 10.12 7.13 -13.04
C GLY A 244 11.39 7.95 -13.34
N PRO A 245 11.26 9.07 -14.06
CA PRO A 245 12.35 10.01 -14.23
C PRO A 245 12.89 10.49 -12.88
N PRO A 246 14.21 10.59 -12.68
CA PRO A 246 14.79 11.05 -11.43
C PRO A 246 14.42 12.51 -11.13
N GLY A 247 14.28 12.81 -9.83
CA GLY A 247 14.00 14.17 -9.33
C GLY A 247 12.73 14.26 -8.50
N ALA A 248 12.56 15.41 -7.85
CA ALA A 248 11.39 15.78 -7.06
C ALA A 248 10.59 16.89 -7.77
N TYR A 249 9.36 17.11 -7.31
CA TYR A 249 8.58 18.30 -7.61
C TYR A 249 8.79 19.35 -6.51
N ALA A 250 8.58 20.61 -6.82
CA ALA A 250 8.63 21.70 -5.85
C ALA A 250 7.24 21.95 -5.22
N ASP A 251 6.64 20.88 -4.71
CA ASP A 251 5.33 20.96 -4.08
C ASP A 251 5.41 21.68 -2.73
N PRO A 252 4.46 22.57 -2.42
CA PRO A 252 4.38 23.16 -1.09
C PRO A 252 4.05 22.06 -0.07
N VAL A 253 4.79 22.06 1.04
CA VAL A 253 4.46 21.18 2.18
C VAL A 253 3.30 21.82 2.95
N PRO A 254 2.21 21.08 3.22
CA PRO A 254 1.13 21.58 4.05
C PRO A 254 1.61 21.94 5.46
N PRO A 255 0.84 22.74 6.20
CA PRO A 255 1.16 23.10 7.58
C PRO A 255 1.41 21.87 8.45
N ARG A 256 2.26 22.03 9.46
CA ARG A 256 2.54 21.00 10.48
C ARG A 256 1.24 20.45 11.06
N GLU A 257 1.19 19.14 11.22
CA GLU A 257 0.04 18.48 11.84
C GLU A 257 -0.06 18.78 13.35
N PRO A 258 -1.23 19.15 13.84
CA PRO A 258 -1.49 19.22 15.27
C PRO A 258 -1.49 17.83 15.90
N GLY A 259 -1.50 17.77 17.22
CA GLY A 259 -1.79 16.53 17.93
C GLY A 259 -3.24 16.08 17.70
N ARG A 260 -3.52 14.82 18.02
CA ARG A 260 -4.84 14.20 17.91
C ARG A 260 -5.25 13.60 19.24
N SER A 261 -6.34 14.09 19.80
CA SER A 261 -6.99 13.51 20.98
C SER A 261 -7.62 12.17 20.67
N GLY A 262 -7.67 11.28 21.67
CA GLY A 262 -8.28 9.96 21.58
C GLY A 262 -9.81 9.98 21.61
#